data_900711de9be632d055417a1c798d8009
#
_entry.id   900711de9be632d055417a1c798d8009
#
_cell.length_a   1.000
_cell.length_b   1.000
_cell.length_c   1.000
_cell.angle_alpha   90.00
_cell.angle_beta   90.00
_cell.angle_gamma   90.00
#
_symmetry.space_group_name_H-M   'P 1'
#
loop_
_entity.id
_entity.type
_entity.pdbx_description
1 polymer ?
#
loop_
_entity_poly.entity_id
_entity_poly.type
_entity_poly.pdbx_seq_one_letter_code
_entity_poly.pdbx_strand_id
1 'polypeptide(L)'
;MLKALKNNILLSMKRFISISILVSLFSFSHAFAQFERGYADLVDQLLPSVVSIATSQVVERNTSSLPELPEGHPFNDMFEDFFGNQMPKRENLTGLGSGFIISKEGYVVTNNHVISGADQITVIFNNGVDDVPAELVGTDPKTDIAVLKIDPSSLSIENVNWGNSEISRVGDIVLAIGNPLGLGGTVTSGIISSINRDIGSGPYVDFIQTDAPINRGNSGGPLFNLDGEVIGINSMIISQSGGSVGLGFSIPSKTAKLIVEQIISFGEAKRGWLGVQIQDLTPEFSESLGFDSTDGAFVASVQPSSPAAKSNIQAGDIIVEFNGNKISSFKDLPKVVAE
;
A
#
# COMPACT_ATOMS: atom_id res chain seq x y z
N MET A 1 -62.07 -35.20 -18.04
CA MET A 1 -61.14 -35.09 -16.90
C MET A 1 -59.70 -34.75 -17.35
N LEU A 2 -59.11 -35.43 -18.33
CA LEU A 2 -57.70 -35.18 -18.77
C LEU A 2 -57.43 -33.76 -19.35
N LYS A 3 -58.42 -33.14 -20.04
CA LYS A 3 -58.28 -31.79 -20.64
C LYS A 3 -58.21 -30.67 -19.58
N ALA A 4 -58.96 -30.83 -18.47
CA ALA A 4 -58.91 -29.85 -17.35
C ALA A 4 -57.59 -29.93 -16.58
N LEU A 5 -57.01 -31.14 -16.41
CA LEU A 5 -55.73 -31.35 -15.75
C LEU A 5 -54.55 -30.72 -16.56
N LYS A 6 -54.56 -30.88 -17.90
CA LYS A 6 -53.55 -30.28 -18.79
C LYS A 6 -53.61 -28.75 -18.77
N ASN A 7 -54.81 -28.15 -18.73
CA ASN A 7 -54.95 -26.69 -18.66
C ASN A 7 -54.46 -26.13 -17.31
N ASN A 8 -54.70 -26.82 -16.19
CA ASN A 8 -54.22 -26.38 -14.89
C ASN A 8 -52.69 -26.46 -14.78
N ILE A 9 -52.07 -27.52 -15.33
CA ILE A 9 -50.61 -27.65 -15.36
C ILE A 9 -49.98 -26.55 -16.24
N LEU A 10 -50.57 -26.26 -17.40
CA LEU A 10 -50.06 -25.21 -18.28
C LEU A 10 -50.20 -23.81 -17.67
N LEU A 11 -51.27 -23.56 -16.91
CA LEU A 11 -51.49 -22.30 -16.19
C LEU A 11 -50.52 -22.12 -15.04
N SER A 12 -50.20 -23.19 -14.29
CA SER A 12 -49.23 -23.19 -13.22
C SER A 12 -47.82 -23.01 -13.74
N MET A 13 -47.42 -23.63 -14.82
CA MET A 13 -46.12 -23.41 -15.49
C MET A 13 -45.98 -21.99 -16.00
N LYS A 14 -47.00 -21.39 -16.60
CA LYS A 14 -46.97 -19.99 -17.05
C LYS A 14 -46.79 -19.04 -15.87
N ARG A 15 -47.47 -19.28 -14.75
CA ARG A 15 -47.29 -18.48 -13.51
C ARG A 15 -45.90 -18.62 -12.93
N PHE A 16 -45.32 -19.82 -12.91
CA PHE A 16 -43.96 -20.07 -12.44
C PHE A 16 -42.91 -19.33 -13.32
N ILE A 17 -43.05 -19.43 -14.63
CA ILE A 17 -42.17 -18.75 -15.57
C ILE A 17 -42.27 -17.21 -15.43
N SER A 18 -43.46 -16.67 -15.27
CA SER A 18 -43.69 -15.23 -15.08
C SER A 18 -43.10 -14.74 -13.76
N ILE A 19 -43.20 -15.51 -12.67
CA ILE A 19 -42.61 -15.19 -11.37
C ILE A 19 -41.06 -15.23 -11.44
N SER A 20 -40.49 -16.25 -12.11
CA SER A 20 -39.03 -16.35 -12.29
C SER A 20 -38.46 -15.21 -13.12
N ILE A 21 -39.17 -14.78 -14.17
CA ILE A 21 -38.77 -13.61 -14.99
C ILE A 21 -38.86 -12.32 -14.16
N LEU A 22 -39.90 -12.17 -13.33
CA LEU A 22 -40.08 -10.99 -12.49
C LEU A 22 -38.97 -10.92 -11.41
N VAL A 23 -38.61 -12.05 -10.80
CA VAL A 23 -37.52 -12.14 -9.79
C VAL A 23 -36.16 -11.83 -10.45
N SER A 24 -35.89 -12.34 -11.68
CA SER A 24 -34.65 -12.03 -12.38
C SER A 24 -34.56 -10.57 -12.80
N LEU A 25 -35.66 -9.92 -13.20
CA LEU A 25 -35.69 -8.48 -13.51
C LEU A 25 -35.45 -7.62 -12.26
N PHE A 26 -35.98 -8.02 -11.09
CA PHE A 26 -35.71 -7.33 -9.83
C PHE A 26 -34.25 -7.46 -9.37
N SER A 27 -33.62 -8.62 -9.61
CA SER A 27 -32.20 -8.83 -9.29
C SER A 27 -31.27 -7.98 -10.17
N PHE A 28 -31.62 -7.78 -11.44
CA PHE A 28 -30.89 -6.89 -12.35
C PHE A 28 -30.97 -5.41 -11.95
N SER A 29 -32.09 -4.96 -11.40
CA SER A 29 -32.29 -3.56 -11.01
C SER A 29 -31.38 -3.16 -9.84
N HIS A 30 -31.04 -4.05 -8.93
CA HIS A 30 -30.15 -3.78 -7.80
C HIS A 30 -28.67 -3.64 -8.23
N ALA A 31 -28.25 -4.40 -9.24
CA ALA A 31 -26.88 -4.30 -9.76
C ALA A 31 -26.62 -2.97 -10.48
N PHE A 32 -27.61 -2.41 -11.16
CA PHE A 32 -27.49 -1.09 -11.81
C PHE A 32 -27.55 0.08 -10.83
N ALA A 33 -28.32 -0.04 -9.74
CA ALA A 33 -28.46 1.05 -8.76
C ALA A 33 -27.17 1.34 -7.98
N GLN A 34 -26.27 0.38 -7.87
CA GLN A 34 -24.99 0.53 -7.21
C GLN A 34 -24.00 1.38 -8.04
N PHE A 35 -24.17 1.39 -9.38
CA PHE A 35 -23.35 2.20 -10.28
C PHE A 35 -23.77 3.69 -10.34
N GLU A 36 -25.04 4.01 -10.00
CA GLU A 36 -25.55 5.38 -10.04
C GLU A 36 -25.09 6.25 -8.83
N ARG A 37 -24.68 5.64 -7.73
CA ARG A 37 -24.27 6.35 -6.49
C ARG A 37 -22.78 6.58 -6.35
N GLY A 38 -21.96 6.10 -7.29
CA GLY A 38 -20.50 6.13 -7.17
C GLY A 38 -20.00 5.26 -5.99
N TYR A 39 -18.95 5.70 -5.32
CA TYR A 39 -18.30 4.94 -4.25
C TYR A 39 -18.67 5.44 -2.84
N ALA A 40 -19.66 6.31 -2.70
CA ALA A 40 -19.96 7.00 -1.45
C ALA A 40 -20.22 6.02 -0.29
N ASP A 41 -21.09 5.02 -0.49
CA ASP A 41 -21.45 4.05 0.55
C ASP A 41 -20.23 3.20 0.98
N LEU A 42 -19.31 2.89 0.05
CA LEU A 42 -18.06 2.18 0.37
C LEU A 42 -17.09 3.09 1.11
N VAL A 43 -16.95 4.32 0.65
CA VAL A 43 -16.08 5.32 1.28
C VAL A 43 -16.49 5.60 2.72
N ASP A 44 -17.78 5.73 2.99
CA ASP A 44 -18.32 5.95 4.36
C ASP A 44 -17.94 4.80 5.33
N GLN A 45 -17.82 3.57 4.81
CA GLN A 45 -17.38 2.41 5.59
C GLN A 45 -15.86 2.39 5.83
N LEU A 46 -15.07 2.89 4.87
CA LEU A 46 -13.61 2.79 4.90
C LEU A 46 -12.93 3.97 5.61
N LEU A 47 -13.49 5.17 5.48
CA LEU A 47 -12.92 6.40 6.05
C LEU A 47 -12.62 6.33 7.55
N PRO A 48 -13.45 5.70 8.40
CA PRO A 48 -13.15 5.61 9.84
C PRO A 48 -11.88 4.84 10.19
N SER A 49 -11.40 3.98 9.28
CA SER A 49 -10.17 3.20 9.46
C SER A 49 -8.92 3.92 8.98
N VAL A 50 -9.07 5.04 8.24
CA VAL A 50 -7.95 5.80 7.68
C VAL A 50 -7.67 7.01 8.55
N VAL A 51 -6.43 7.16 8.94
CA VAL A 51 -5.99 8.16 9.91
C VAL A 51 -4.92 9.08 9.31
N SER A 52 -4.76 10.28 9.89
CA SER A 52 -3.60 11.11 9.63
C SER A 52 -2.48 10.74 10.60
N ILE A 53 -1.25 10.75 10.11
CA ILE A 53 -0.04 10.58 10.90
C ILE A 53 0.68 11.92 10.96
N ALA A 54 0.69 12.51 12.15
CA ALA A 54 1.44 13.72 12.42
C ALA A 54 2.74 13.37 13.17
N THR A 55 3.85 13.96 12.74
CA THR A 55 5.15 13.77 13.38
C THR A 55 5.68 15.09 13.87
N SER A 56 6.36 15.07 15.02
CA SER A 56 7.12 16.23 15.51
C SER A 56 8.55 15.82 15.80
N GLN A 57 9.45 16.78 15.59
CA GLN A 57 10.85 16.64 15.95
C GLN A 57 11.20 17.70 16.98
N VAL A 58 11.78 17.29 18.10
CA VAL A 58 12.27 18.22 19.13
C VAL A 58 13.63 18.75 18.65
N VAL A 59 13.64 19.94 18.09
CA VAL A 59 14.89 20.62 17.77
C VAL A 59 15.43 21.25 19.07
N GLU A 60 16.45 20.69 19.67
CA GLU A 60 17.25 21.40 20.68
C GLU A 60 17.82 22.66 20.01
N ARG A 61 17.31 23.83 20.35
CA ARG A 61 17.81 25.11 19.88
C ARG A 61 19.21 25.35 20.44
N ASN A 62 20.23 24.96 19.69
CA ASN A 62 21.45 25.75 19.72
C ASN A 62 21.13 27.08 19.00
N THR A 63 21.11 28.16 19.73
CA THR A 63 20.80 29.53 19.29
C THR A 63 21.88 30.08 18.34
N SER A 64 22.08 29.45 17.19
CA SER A 64 22.89 30.06 16.14
C SER A 64 22.40 29.55 14.77
N SER A 65 21.78 30.51 14.06
CA SER A 65 21.43 30.48 12.63
C SER A 65 20.34 29.48 12.21
N LEU A 66 19.09 29.96 12.23
CA LEU A 66 18.06 29.46 11.33
C LEU A 66 18.50 29.75 9.88
N PRO A 67 18.44 28.79 8.95
CA PRO A 67 18.35 29.11 7.53
C PRO A 67 16.96 29.73 7.33
N GLU A 68 16.92 31.03 7.10
CA GLU A 68 15.72 31.70 6.61
C GLU A 68 15.32 31.04 5.31
N LEU A 69 14.10 30.45 5.27
CA LEU A 69 13.49 30.07 4.01
C LEU A 69 13.33 31.36 3.18
N PRO A 70 13.55 31.33 1.86
CA PRO A 70 13.46 32.51 1.02
C PRO A 70 12.10 33.18 1.20
N GLU A 71 12.09 34.47 1.52
CA GLU A 71 10.88 35.29 1.55
C GLU A 71 10.17 35.21 0.19
N GLY A 72 8.87 34.87 0.22
CA GLY A 72 8.04 34.86 -0.98
C GLY A 72 7.58 33.50 -1.49
N HIS A 73 7.68 32.42 -0.71
CA HIS A 73 7.10 31.14 -1.12
C HIS A 73 5.58 31.16 -0.91
N PRO A 74 4.74 30.92 -1.96
CA PRO A 74 3.26 31.02 -1.87
C PRO A 74 2.62 30.12 -0.80
N PHE A 75 3.35 29.16 -0.28
CA PHE A 75 2.89 28.28 0.79
C PHE A 75 3.08 28.83 2.20
N ASN A 76 3.99 29.80 2.41
CA ASN A 76 4.17 30.42 3.73
C ASN A 76 2.95 31.26 4.11
N ASP A 77 2.44 32.06 3.17
CA ASP A 77 1.29 32.96 3.41
C ASP A 77 0.00 32.15 3.63
N MET A 78 -0.18 31.06 2.91
CA MET A 78 -1.35 30.17 3.07
C MET A 78 -1.28 29.36 4.37
N PHE A 79 -0.10 29.03 4.86
CA PHE A 79 0.12 28.28 6.11
C PHE A 79 -0.06 29.20 7.33
N GLU A 80 0.43 30.46 7.26
CA GLU A 80 0.23 31.44 8.33
C GLU A 80 -1.23 31.92 8.43
N ASP A 81 -1.93 32.15 7.30
CA ASP A 81 -3.32 32.57 7.29
C ASP A 81 -4.29 31.49 7.75
N PHE A 82 -4.02 30.21 7.46
CA PHE A 82 -4.93 29.11 7.81
C PHE A 82 -4.68 28.54 9.21
N PHE A 83 -3.46 28.58 9.70
CA PHE A 83 -3.05 27.96 10.97
C PHE A 83 -2.52 28.93 12.03
N GLY A 84 -2.22 30.18 11.66
CA GLY A 84 -1.58 31.16 12.56
C GLY A 84 -2.42 31.61 13.76
N ASN A 85 -3.73 31.42 13.77
CA ASN A 85 -4.61 31.99 14.80
C ASN A 85 -5.45 30.98 15.60
N GLN A 86 -5.41 29.67 15.34
CA GLN A 86 -6.32 28.72 16.04
C GLN A 86 -5.66 27.43 16.56
N MET A 87 -4.38 27.21 16.37
CA MET A 87 -3.72 26.09 17.02
C MET A 87 -2.91 26.55 18.23
N PRO A 88 -3.00 25.84 19.39
CA PRO A 88 -2.02 26.00 20.45
C PRO A 88 -0.65 25.76 19.82
N LYS A 89 0.36 26.57 20.21
CA LYS A 89 1.76 26.47 19.75
C LYS A 89 2.23 25.01 19.81
N ARG A 90 1.97 24.24 18.75
CA ARG A 90 2.53 22.90 18.58
C ARG A 90 3.93 23.09 18.03
N GLU A 91 4.88 22.68 18.82
CA GLU A 91 6.29 22.68 18.46
C GLU A 91 6.46 21.81 17.20
N ASN A 92 6.88 22.43 16.10
CA ASN A 92 7.45 21.88 14.90
C ASN A 92 6.86 20.56 14.39
N LEU A 93 5.63 20.57 13.86
CA LEU A 93 5.14 19.50 13.01
C LEU A 93 6.03 19.42 11.76
N THR A 94 6.89 18.41 11.67
CA THR A 94 7.85 18.26 10.57
C THR A 94 7.35 17.36 9.46
N GLY A 95 6.31 16.56 9.68
CA GLY A 95 5.77 15.66 8.69
C GLY A 95 4.29 15.36 8.88
N LEU A 96 3.60 15.19 7.76
CA LEU A 96 2.20 14.77 7.70
C LEU A 96 2.04 13.71 6.62
N GLY A 97 1.41 12.60 6.99
CA GLY A 97 1.07 11.52 6.09
C GLY A 97 -0.25 10.86 6.49
N SER A 98 -0.53 9.75 5.89
CA SER A 98 -1.69 8.93 6.22
C SER A 98 -1.26 7.58 6.79
N GLY A 99 -2.19 6.90 7.41
CA GLY A 99 -2.08 5.52 7.84
C GLY A 99 -3.45 4.87 7.88
N PHE A 100 -3.50 3.60 8.19
CA PHE A 100 -4.76 2.87 8.35
C PHE A 100 -4.65 1.82 9.43
N ILE A 101 -5.78 1.56 10.08
CA ILE A 101 -5.89 0.62 11.20
C ILE A 101 -6.15 -0.77 10.63
N ILE A 102 -5.34 -1.75 11.02
CA ILE A 102 -5.43 -3.13 10.54
C ILE A 102 -6.00 -4.11 11.57
N SER A 103 -6.15 -3.67 12.82
CA SER A 103 -6.68 -4.54 13.87
C SER A 103 -7.34 -3.75 14.99
N LYS A 104 -8.27 -4.40 15.72
CA LYS A 104 -8.93 -3.86 16.90
C LYS A 104 -7.98 -3.65 18.09
N GLU A 105 -6.80 -4.27 18.07
CA GLU A 105 -5.75 -4.05 19.06
C GLU A 105 -5.05 -2.68 18.89
N GLY A 106 -5.33 -1.95 17.80
CA GLY A 106 -4.77 -0.61 17.56
C GLY A 106 -3.44 -0.60 16.82
N TYR A 107 -3.18 -1.60 15.95
CA TYR A 107 -2.06 -1.52 15.01
C TYR A 107 -2.42 -0.64 13.82
N VAL A 108 -1.53 0.29 13.50
CA VAL A 108 -1.65 1.25 12.40
C VAL A 108 -0.46 1.06 11.46
N VAL A 109 -0.75 0.96 10.17
CA VAL A 109 0.26 0.84 9.11
C VAL A 109 0.41 2.18 8.41
N THR A 110 1.66 2.55 8.11
CA THR A 110 2.02 3.74 7.35
C THR A 110 3.33 3.52 6.60
N ASN A 111 3.86 4.52 5.90
CA ASN A 111 5.19 4.45 5.31
C ASN A 111 6.28 4.82 6.32
N ASN A 112 7.46 4.20 6.15
CA ASN A 112 8.63 4.53 6.94
C ASN A 112 9.05 6.00 6.75
N HIS A 113 9.03 6.52 5.52
CA HIS A 113 9.41 7.91 5.25
C HIS A 113 8.50 8.94 5.94
N VAL A 114 7.23 8.59 6.24
CA VAL A 114 6.29 9.46 6.96
C VAL A 114 6.74 9.70 8.39
N ILE A 115 7.34 8.69 9.03
CA ILE A 115 7.71 8.74 10.46
C ILE A 115 9.20 8.83 10.71
N SER A 116 10.00 8.83 9.65
CA SER A 116 11.46 8.83 9.76
C SER A 116 11.98 10.10 10.42
N GLY A 117 12.78 9.93 11.47
CA GLY A 117 13.34 11.04 12.25
C GLY A 117 12.37 11.72 13.22
N ALA A 118 11.16 11.18 13.41
CA ALA A 118 10.21 11.70 14.38
C ALA A 118 10.59 11.34 15.82
N ASP A 119 10.55 12.31 16.72
CA ASP A 119 10.66 12.08 18.17
C ASP A 119 9.31 11.72 18.79
N GLN A 120 8.23 12.26 18.21
CA GLN A 120 6.84 11.96 18.61
C GLN A 120 5.99 11.69 17.38
N ILE A 121 5.10 10.72 17.51
CA ILE A 121 4.13 10.33 16.48
C ILE A 121 2.74 10.42 17.07
N THR A 122 1.84 11.08 16.36
CA THR A 122 0.43 11.26 16.76
C THR A 122 -0.48 10.77 15.64
N VAL A 123 -1.46 9.97 16.01
CA VAL A 123 -2.53 9.51 15.12
C VAL A 123 -3.74 10.44 15.30
N ILE A 124 -4.24 10.99 14.20
CA ILE A 124 -5.36 11.91 14.16
C ILE A 124 -6.52 11.23 13.39
N PHE A 125 -7.66 11.11 14.05
CA PHE A 125 -8.85 10.47 13.50
C PHE A 125 -9.75 11.48 12.76
N ASN A 126 -10.58 10.96 11.83
CA ASN A 126 -11.54 11.78 11.05
C ASN A 126 -12.83 12.14 11.81
N ASN A 127 -13.08 11.50 12.95
CA ASN A 127 -14.39 11.52 13.63
C ASN A 127 -14.46 12.43 14.85
N GLY A 128 -13.53 13.40 14.98
CA GLY A 128 -13.48 14.31 16.11
C GLY A 128 -13.03 13.68 17.44
N VAL A 129 -12.42 12.49 17.36
CA VAL A 129 -11.68 11.91 18.49
C VAL A 129 -10.42 12.74 18.71
N ASP A 130 -10.02 12.89 19.97
CA ASP A 130 -8.78 13.57 20.33
C ASP A 130 -7.56 12.87 19.65
N ASP A 131 -6.55 13.65 19.36
CA ASP A 131 -5.26 13.15 18.85
C ASP A 131 -4.68 12.11 19.81
N VAL A 132 -4.25 10.97 19.29
CA VAL A 132 -3.77 9.85 20.09
C VAL A 132 -2.27 9.65 19.85
N PRO A 133 -1.43 9.65 20.91
CA PRO A 133 -0.03 9.32 20.75
C PRO A 133 0.13 7.86 20.27
N ALA A 134 1.10 7.64 19.39
CA ALA A 134 1.40 6.33 18.85
C ALA A 134 2.83 5.93 19.17
N GLU A 135 3.00 4.67 19.52
CA GLU A 135 4.32 4.06 19.73
C GLU A 135 4.78 3.38 18.44
N LEU A 136 6.06 3.51 18.13
CA LEU A 136 6.67 2.80 17.01
C LEU A 136 6.88 1.32 17.39
N VAL A 137 6.22 0.40 16.68
CA VAL A 137 6.46 -1.04 16.80
C VAL A 137 7.74 -1.43 16.07
N GLY A 138 7.89 -0.94 14.84
CA GLY A 138 9.08 -1.14 14.02
C GLY A 138 8.92 -0.60 12.62
N THR A 139 10.04 -0.62 11.88
CA THR A 139 10.09 -0.14 10.49
C THR A 139 10.87 -1.07 9.60
N ASP A 140 10.58 -0.96 8.31
CA ASP A 140 11.40 -1.52 7.26
C ASP A 140 11.68 -0.47 6.17
N PRO A 141 12.83 0.22 6.24
CA PRO A 141 13.22 1.21 5.24
C PRO A 141 13.37 0.65 3.82
N LYS A 142 13.61 -0.66 3.67
CA LYS A 142 13.81 -1.29 2.37
C LYS A 142 12.52 -1.47 1.58
N THR A 143 11.40 -1.59 2.26
CA THR A 143 10.06 -1.63 1.66
C THR A 143 9.24 -0.38 1.95
N ASP A 144 9.82 0.59 2.69
CA ASP A 144 9.15 1.84 3.09
C ASP A 144 7.89 1.60 3.92
N ILE A 145 7.91 0.63 4.85
CA ILE A 145 6.78 0.28 5.73
C ILE A 145 7.13 0.59 7.18
N ALA A 146 6.16 1.11 7.92
CA ALA A 146 6.21 1.27 9.35
C ALA A 146 4.92 0.77 10.00
N VAL A 147 5.03 0.24 11.22
CA VAL A 147 3.91 -0.19 12.05
C VAL A 147 3.95 0.58 13.35
N LEU A 148 2.81 1.19 13.67
CA LEU A 148 2.58 1.94 14.90
C LEU A 148 1.58 1.21 15.77
N LYS A 149 1.57 1.54 17.06
CA LYS A 149 0.63 1.05 18.06
C LYS A 149 -0.01 2.22 18.78
N ILE A 150 -1.33 2.23 18.84
CA ILE A 150 -2.12 3.15 19.66
C ILE A 150 -2.82 2.36 20.78
N ASP A 151 -3.19 3.04 21.87
CA ASP A 151 -4.07 2.46 22.88
C ASP A 151 -5.53 2.58 22.45
N PRO A 152 -6.22 1.47 22.14
CA PRO A 152 -7.59 1.48 21.69
C PRO A 152 -8.62 1.55 22.83
N SER A 153 -8.23 1.54 24.11
CA SER A 153 -9.13 1.27 25.25
C SER A 153 -10.25 2.30 25.42
N SER A 154 -10.04 3.54 24.95
CA SER A 154 -11.04 4.62 25.00
C SER A 154 -11.64 4.95 23.61
N LEU A 155 -11.30 4.16 22.58
CA LEU A 155 -11.61 4.48 21.18
C LEU A 155 -12.58 3.48 20.58
N SER A 156 -13.52 3.99 19.77
CA SER A 156 -14.27 3.15 18.83
C SER A 156 -13.52 3.13 17.51
N ILE A 157 -12.63 2.14 17.33
CA ILE A 157 -11.83 2.01 16.11
C ILE A 157 -12.41 0.98 15.15
N GLU A 158 -12.43 1.36 13.88
CA GLU A 158 -12.69 0.45 12.77
C GLU A 158 -11.38 0.04 12.13
N ASN A 159 -11.28 -1.21 11.69
CA ASN A 159 -10.11 -1.71 10.98
C ASN A 159 -10.49 -2.23 9.60
N VAL A 160 -9.53 -2.22 8.69
CA VAL A 160 -9.66 -2.76 7.34
C VAL A 160 -9.00 -4.14 7.22
N ASN A 161 -9.39 -4.89 6.21
CA ASN A 161 -8.82 -6.18 5.88
C ASN A 161 -7.81 -6.05 4.73
N TRP A 162 -6.82 -6.95 4.74
CA TRP A 162 -5.93 -7.12 3.61
C TRP A 162 -6.63 -7.87 2.47
N GLY A 163 -6.60 -7.32 1.27
CA GLY A 163 -6.95 -7.99 0.03
C GLY A 163 -5.74 -8.72 -0.56
N ASN A 164 -5.96 -9.44 -1.64
CA ASN A 164 -4.92 -10.17 -2.36
C ASN A 164 -4.49 -9.42 -3.62
N SER A 165 -3.33 -8.77 -3.57
CA SER A 165 -2.77 -8.03 -4.72
C SER A 165 -2.29 -8.94 -5.86
N GLU A 166 -2.12 -10.26 -5.65
CA GLU A 166 -1.67 -11.19 -6.70
C GLU A 166 -2.75 -11.47 -7.75
N ILE A 167 -4.03 -11.32 -7.38
CA ILE A 167 -5.15 -11.48 -8.32
C ILE A 167 -5.57 -10.17 -8.98
N SER A 168 -4.97 -9.06 -8.58
CA SER A 168 -5.26 -7.74 -9.17
C SER A 168 -4.79 -7.66 -10.62
N ARG A 169 -5.53 -6.94 -11.46
CA ARG A 169 -5.26 -6.84 -12.89
C ARG A 169 -5.21 -5.38 -13.33
N VAL A 170 -4.48 -5.12 -14.38
CA VAL A 170 -4.52 -3.83 -15.07
C VAL A 170 -5.95 -3.55 -15.53
N GLY A 171 -6.46 -2.35 -15.19
CA GLY A 171 -7.83 -1.93 -15.46
C GLY A 171 -8.80 -2.10 -14.29
N ASP A 172 -8.43 -2.83 -13.24
CA ASP A 172 -9.27 -2.93 -12.03
C ASP A 172 -9.36 -1.55 -11.36
N ILE A 173 -10.56 -1.16 -10.94
CA ILE A 173 -10.83 0.13 -10.28
C ILE A 173 -10.26 0.09 -8.86
N VAL A 174 -9.63 1.19 -8.44
CA VAL A 174 -9.05 1.36 -7.11
C VAL A 174 -9.43 2.69 -6.50
N LEU A 175 -9.48 2.73 -5.17
CA LEU A 175 -9.68 3.93 -4.36
C LEU A 175 -8.43 4.16 -3.51
N ALA A 176 -7.77 5.28 -3.69
CA ALA A 176 -6.70 5.72 -2.80
C ALA A 176 -7.30 6.67 -1.76
N ILE A 177 -7.20 6.29 -0.48
CA ILE A 177 -7.73 7.08 0.61
C ILE A 177 -6.57 7.55 1.48
N GLY A 178 -6.60 8.83 1.83
CA GLY A 178 -5.68 9.45 2.77
C GLY A 178 -6.42 10.42 3.66
N ASN A 179 -5.73 10.89 4.69
CA ASN A 179 -6.24 11.94 5.58
C ASN A 179 -5.20 13.07 5.73
N PRO A 180 -4.89 13.76 4.62
CA PRO A 180 -3.93 14.85 4.70
C PRO A 180 -4.43 15.92 5.67
N LEU A 181 -3.60 16.32 6.62
CA LEU A 181 -3.87 17.41 7.56
C LEU A 181 -5.01 17.16 8.57
N GLY A 182 -5.58 15.96 8.66
CA GLY A 182 -6.72 15.69 9.54
C GLY A 182 -8.00 16.43 9.13
N LEU A 183 -8.14 16.81 7.86
CA LEU A 183 -9.26 17.61 7.34
C LEU A 183 -10.50 16.78 6.96
N GLY A 184 -10.57 15.52 7.36
CA GLY A 184 -11.77 14.71 7.15
C GLY A 184 -11.65 13.65 6.05
N GLY A 185 -10.43 13.31 5.64
CA GLY A 185 -10.17 12.31 4.62
C GLY A 185 -10.25 12.85 3.19
N THR A 186 -9.40 12.30 2.34
CA THR A 186 -9.39 12.59 0.90
C THR A 186 -9.45 11.27 0.15
N VAL A 187 -10.39 11.15 -0.77
CA VAL A 187 -10.59 9.97 -1.60
C VAL A 187 -10.32 10.32 -3.05
N THR A 188 -9.49 9.53 -3.69
CA THR A 188 -9.27 9.60 -5.14
C THR A 188 -9.51 8.23 -5.74
N SER A 189 -10.03 8.19 -6.97
CA SER A 189 -10.28 6.95 -7.70
C SER A 189 -9.52 6.93 -9.02
N GLY A 190 -9.16 5.74 -9.44
CA GLY A 190 -8.50 5.46 -10.70
C GLY A 190 -8.51 3.97 -10.98
N ILE A 191 -7.56 3.52 -11.77
CA ILE A 191 -7.38 2.10 -12.09
C ILE A 191 -5.97 1.64 -11.75
N ILE A 192 -5.77 0.36 -11.70
CA ILE A 192 -4.43 -0.23 -11.77
C ILE A 192 -3.91 -0.03 -13.20
N SER A 193 -2.89 0.80 -13.35
CA SER A 193 -2.28 1.12 -14.65
C SER A 193 -1.21 0.10 -15.04
N SER A 194 -0.53 -0.49 -14.04
CA SER A 194 0.47 -1.57 -14.22
C SER A 194 0.66 -2.32 -12.90
N ILE A 195 1.10 -3.57 -13.01
CA ILE A 195 1.55 -4.40 -11.88
C ILE A 195 3.01 -4.76 -12.04
N ASN A 196 3.65 -5.15 -10.94
CA ASN A 196 5.06 -5.55 -10.91
C ASN A 196 6.01 -4.49 -11.50
N ARG A 197 5.75 -3.22 -11.16
CA ARG A 197 6.55 -2.11 -11.69
C ARG A 197 7.79 -1.90 -10.82
N ASP A 198 8.96 -2.18 -11.41
CA ASP A 198 10.25 -1.77 -10.84
C ASP A 198 10.51 -0.31 -11.20
N ILE A 199 10.70 0.52 -10.19
CA ILE A 199 11.01 1.95 -10.33
C ILE A 199 12.41 2.31 -9.78
N GLY A 200 13.23 1.31 -9.51
CA GLY A 200 14.59 1.49 -8.99
C GLY A 200 14.66 1.81 -7.49
N SER A 201 13.59 1.58 -6.73
CA SER A 201 13.55 1.83 -5.28
C SER A 201 14.17 0.71 -4.43
N GLY A 202 14.93 -0.19 -5.05
CA GLY A 202 15.53 -1.35 -4.41
C GLY A 202 14.92 -2.67 -4.87
N PRO A 203 15.49 -3.80 -4.42
CA PRO A 203 15.16 -5.12 -4.97
C PRO A 203 13.95 -5.80 -4.30
N TYR A 204 13.28 -5.17 -3.34
CA TYR A 204 12.29 -5.86 -2.50
C TYR A 204 10.83 -5.52 -2.81
N VAL A 205 10.57 -4.51 -3.64
CA VAL A 205 9.19 -4.08 -3.96
C VAL A 205 9.02 -3.93 -5.47
N ASP A 206 8.06 -4.67 -6.01
CA ASP A 206 7.49 -4.42 -7.33
C ASP A 206 6.14 -3.74 -7.13
N PHE A 207 6.03 -2.49 -7.53
CA PHE A 207 4.90 -1.64 -7.19
C PHE A 207 3.66 -1.92 -8.05
N ILE A 208 2.50 -1.66 -7.48
CA ILE A 208 1.27 -1.40 -8.23
C ILE A 208 1.35 0.05 -8.70
N GLN A 209 1.25 0.27 -10.02
CA GLN A 209 1.09 1.61 -10.59
C GLN A 209 -0.39 1.93 -10.73
N THR A 210 -0.80 3.13 -10.32
CA THR A 210 -2.17 3.63 -10.46
C THR A 210 -2.19 5.05 -10.99
N ASP A 211 -3.26 5.41 -11.72
CA ASP A 211 -3.57 6.79 -12.12
C ASP A 211 -4.51 7.50 -11.12
N ALA A 212 -4.99 6.79 -10.10
CA ALA A 212 -5.64 7.44 -8.96
C ALA A 212 -4.71 8.54 -8.42
N PRO A 213 -5.17 9.80 -8.31
CA PRO A 213 -4.32 10.90 -7.88
C PRO A 213 -3.72 10.67 -6.48
N ILE A 214 -2.42 10.40 -6.43
CA ILE A 214 -1.62 10.38 -5.20
C ILE A 214 -0.91 11.72 -5.08
N ASN A 215 -1.01 12.36 -3.94
CA ASN A 215 -0.39 13.63 -3.63
C ASN A 215 0.20 13.60 -2.22
N ARG A 216 0.91 14.65 -1.83
CA ARG A 216 1.41 14.80 -0.46
C ARG A 216 0.26 14.68 0.52
N GLY A 217 0.42 13.78 1.50
CA GLY A 217 -0.57 13.46 2.52
C GLY A 217 -1.31 12.13 2.30
N ASN A 218 -1.38 11.58 1.06
CA ASN A 218 -1.92 10.23 0.84
C ASN A 218 -0.89 9.13 1.11
N SER A 219 0.42 9.47 1.17
CA SER A 219 1.48 8.50 1.46
C SER A 219 1.24 7.83 2.82
N GLY A 220 1.38 6.52 2.87
CA GLY A 220 1.07 5.67 4.01
C GLY A 220 -0.40 5.26 4.10
N GLY A 221 -1.29 5.91 3.35
CA GLY A 221 -2.69 5.51 3.26
C GLY A 221 -2.91 4.28 2.38
N PRO A 222 -4.08 3.63 2.50
CA PRO A 222 -4.41 2.42 1.76
C PRO A 222 -4.81 2.70 0.30
N LEU A 223 -4.50 1.73 -0.57
CA LEU A 223 -5.11 1.56 -1.88
C LEU A 223 -6.11 0.41 -1.77
N PHE A 224 -7.39 0.70 -1.97
CA PHE A 224 -8.47 -0.27 -1.85
C PHE A 224 -8.93 -0.80 -3.22
N ASN A 225 -9.39 -2.06 -3.23
CA ASN A 225 -10.26 -2.59 -4.28
C ASN A 225 -11.74 -2.18 -4.00
N LEU A 226 -12.66 -2.58 -4.89
CA LEU A 226 -14.09 -2.29 -4.71
C LEU A 226 -14.79 -3.18 -3.68
N ASP A 227 -14.12 -4.21 -3.18
CA ASP A 227 -14.60 -5.03 -2.06
C ASP A 227 -14.24 -4.41 -0.69
N GLY A 228 -13.57 -3.26 -0.69
CA GLY A 228 -13.13 -2.56 0.52
C GLY A 228 -11.90 -3.17 1.19
N GLU A 229 -11.12 -3.93 0.46
CA GLU A 229 -9.90 -4.55 0.95
C GLU A 229 -8.66 -3.80 0.50
N VAL A 230 -7.64 -3.75 1.37
CA VAL A 230 -6.37 -3.09 1.09
C VAL A 230 -5.52 -3.96 0.17
N ILE A 231 -5.34 -3.55 -1.08
CA ILE A 231 -4.47 -4.21 -2.05
C ILE A 231 -3.09 -3.56 -2.15
N GLY A 232 -2.88 -2.42 -1.52
CA GLY A 232 -1.58 -1.75 -1.46
C GLY A 232 -1.50 -0.61 -0.47
N ILE A 233 -0.29 -0.11 -0.22
CA ILE A 233 0.00 1.09 0.57
C ILE A 233 0.51 2.16 -0.38
N ASN A 234 -0.16 3.30 -0.46
CA ASN A 234 0.27 4.43 -1.28
C ASN A 234 1.62 4.94 -0.75
N SER A 235 2.64 4.98 -1.59
CA SER A 235 3.99 5.34 -1.15
C SER A 235 4.51 6.58 -1.86
N MET A 236 4.56 6.59 -3.18
CA MET A 236 5.22 7.66 -3.91
C MET A 236 4.58 7.99 -5.25
N ILE A 237 5.01 9.10 -5.83
CA ILE A 237 4.68 9.52 -7.19
C ILE A 237 5.95 9.81 -7.98
N ILE A 238 5.90 9.62 -9.29
CA ILE A 238 6.89 10.18 -10.21
C ILE A 238 6.28 11.44 -10.82
N SER A 239 6.83 12.60 -10.46
CA SER A 239 6.32 13.90 -10.90
C SER A 239 7.42 14.94 -10.93
N GLN A 240 7.44 15.77 -11.97
CA GLN A 240 8.35 16.91 -12.06
C GLN A 240 7.83 18.15 -11.31
N SER A 241 6.52 18.25 -11.14
CA SER A 241 5.85 19.39 -10.48
C SER A 241 5.55 19.16 -9.00
N GLY A 242 5.75 17.92 -8.49
CA GLY A 242 5.39 17.53 -7.12
C GLY A 242 3.91 17.17 -6.93
N GLY A 243 3.05 17.40 -7.92
CA GLY A 243 1.65 16.96 -7.92
C GLY A 243 1.42 15.70 -8.77
N SER A 244 0.26 15.05 -8.63
CA SER A 244 -0.10 13.87 -9.41
C SER A 244 -0.18 14.17 -10.90
N VAL A 245 0.45 13.30 -11.68
CA VAL A 245 0.39 13.29 -13.16
C VAL A 245 -0.08 11.91 -13.68
N GLY A 246 -0.76 11.13 -12.83
CA GLY A 246 -1.22 9.78 -13.17
C GLY A 246 -0.15 8.69 -13.01
N LEU A 247 0.93 8.97 -12.30
CA LEU A 247 2.02 8.03 -12.02
C LEU A 247 2.19 7.86 -10.50
N GLY A 248 1.19 7.25 -9.88
CA GLY A 248 1.19 6.84 -8.48
C GLY A 248 1.67 5.41 -8.30
N PHE A 249 2.34 5.12 -7.19
CA PHE A 249 2.91 3.81 -6.87
C PHE A 249 2.55 3.39 -5.47
N SER A 250 2.04 2.16 -5.36
CA SER A 250 1.64 1.57 -4.08
C SER A 250 2.39 0.25 -3.86
N ILE A 251 2.82 0.01 -2.61
CA ILE A 251 3.45 -1.23 -2.18
C ILE A 251 2.36 -2.31 -2.16
N PRO A 252 2.48 -3.43 -2.89
CA PRO A 252 1.44 -4.45 -2.93
C PRO A 252 1.14 -5.07 -1.56
N SER A 253 -0.11 -5.42 -1.33
CA SER A 253 -0.55 -6.05 -0.07
C SER A 253 0.17 -7.36 0.22
N LYS A 254 0.56 -8.14 -0.80
CA LYS A 254 1.39 -9.35 -0.63
C LYS A 254 2.66 -9.04 0.15
N THR A 255 3.43 -8.05 -0.31
CA THR A 255 4.65 -7.61 0.36
C THR A 255 4.36 -6.95 1.69
N ALA A 256 3.36 -6.04 1.72
CA ALA A 256 3.05 -5.26 2.90
C ALA A 256 2.62 -6.12 4.08
N LYS A 257 1.71 -7.07 3.86
CA LYS A 257 1.20 -7.97 4.90
C LYS A 257 2.31 -8.78 5.54
N LEU A 258 3.19 -9.39 4.73
CA LEU A 258 4.32 -10.17 5.22
C LEU A 258 5.24 -9.33 6.13
N ILE A 259 5.60 -8.14 5.69
CA ILE A 259 6.49 -7.24 6.45
C ILE A 259 5.82 -6.75 7.73
N VAL A 260 4.54 -6.36 7.66
CA VAL A 260 3.76 -5.92 8.82
C VAL A 260 3.64 -7.03 9.87
N GLU A 261 3.35 -8.28 9.47
CA GLU A 261 3.28 -9.43 10.38
C GLU A 261 4.63 -9.71 11.05
N GLN A 262 5.74 -9.58 10.32
CA GLN A 262 7.09 -9.71 10.88
C GLN A 262 7.42 -8.58 11.87
N ILE A 263 7.09 -7.34 11.54
CA ILE A 263 7.30 -6.20 12.43
C ILE A 263 6.49 -6.37 13.72
N ILE A 264 5.21 -6.76 13.64
CA ILE A 264 4.37 -7.01 14.82
C ILE A 264 4.97 -8.12 15.70
N SER A 265 5.47 -9.20 15.07
CA SER A 265 5.97 -10.37 15.79
C SER A 265 7.37 -10.20 16.37
N PHE A 266 8.23 -9.44 15.69
CA PHE A 266 9.68 -9.39 15.98
C PHE A 266 10.22 -7.98 16.19
N GLY A 267 9.44 -6.93 15.94
CA GLY A 267 9.88 -5.53 15.95
C GLY A 267 10.63 -5.10 14.68
N GLU A 268 10.95 -6.01 13.77
CA GLU A 268 11.71 -5.75 12.55
C GLU A 268 11.35 -6.72 11.43
N ALA A 269 11.62 -6.33 10.18
CA ALA A 269 11.51 -7.22 9.03
C ALA A 269 12.75 -8.14 8.95
N LYS A 270 12.53 -9.45 9.01
CA LYS A 270 13.57 -10.47 8.88
C LYS A 270 13.65 -10.93 7.43
N ARG A 271 14.86 -11.01 6.91
CA ARG A 271 15.12 -11.47 5.54
C ARG A 271 16.18 -12.56 5.52
N GLY A 272 15.94 -13.54 4.66
CA GLY A 272 16.98 -14.46 4.29
C GLY A 272 18.17 -13.74 3.66
N TRP A 273 19.34 -14.34 3.76
CA TRP A 273 20.57 -13.86 3.17
C TRP A 273 21.38 -15.02 2.59
N LEU A 274 21.72 -14.92 1.31
CA LEU A 274 22.47 -15.97 0.61
C LEU A 274 23.99 -15.71 0.60
N GLY A 275 24.40 -14.44 0.48
CA GLY A 275 25.80 -14.03 0.48
C GLY A 275 26.47 -14.20 -0.89
N VAL A 276 25.76 -13.83 -1.94
CA VAL A 276 26.27 -13.76 -3.32
C VAL A 276 26.20 -12.34 -3.84
N GLN A 277 27.11 -11.98 -4.74
CA GLN A 277 26.94 -10.85 -5.65
C GLN A 277 26.42 -11.39 -6.97
N ILE A 278 25.34 -10.80 -7.45
CA ILE A 278 24.67 -11.24 -8.67
C ILE A 278 24.65 -10.13 -9.71
N GLN A 279 24.55 -10.51 -10.97
CA GLN A 279 24.36 -9.60 -12.09
C GLN A 279 23.41 -10.17 -13.13
N ASP A 280 22.96 -9.29 -14.00
CA ASP A 280 22.03 -9.61 -15.08
C ASP A 280 22.69 -10.48 -16.17
N LEU A 281 21.86 -11.30 -16.81
CA LEU A 281 22.22 -12.09 -17.98
C LEU A 281 21.72 -11.36 -19.23
N THR A 282 22.55 -10.44 -19.77
CA THR A 282 22.23 -9.86 -21.08
C THR A 282 22.40 -10.93 -22.18
N PRO A 283 21.74 -10.77 -23.35
CA PRO A 283 21.86 -11.71 -24.45
C PRO A 283 23.31 -11.97 -24.83
N GLU A 284 24.13 -10.89 -24.93
CA GLU A 284 25.55 -10.99 -25.31
C GLU A 284 26.37 -11.70 -24.22
N PHE A 285 26.03 -11.48 -22.96
CA PHE A 285 26.72 -12.13 -21.84
C PHE A 285 26.38 -13.63 -21.78
N SER A 286 25.09 -13.99 -21.92
CA SER A 286 24.64 -15.38 -21.97
C SER A 286 25.30 -16.16 -23.12
N GLU A 287 25.35 -15.57 -24.33
CA GLU A 287 26.01 -16.17 -25.48
C GLU A 287 27.49 -16.43 -25.20
N SER A 288 28.19 -15.49 -24.55
CA SER A 288 29.60 -15.64 -24.18
C SER A 288 29.86 -16.76 -23.17
N LEU A 289 28.84 -17.09 -22.35
CA LEU A 289 28.87 -18.18 -21.38
C LEU A 289 28.43 -19.53 -21.99
N GLY A 290 27.90 -19.54 -23.22
CA GLY A 290 27.29 -20.71 -23.83
C GLY A 290 25.95 -21.11 -23.17
N PHE A 291 25.23 -20.15 -22.59
CA PHE A 291 23.96 -20.36 -21.95
C PHE A 291 22.82 -19.84 -22.84
N ASP A 292 21.89 -20.72 -23.21
CA ASP A 292 20.84 -20.42 -24.21
C ASP A 292 19.64 -19.60 -23.68
N SER A 293 19.78 -18.96 -22.53
CA SER A 293 18.69 -18.17 -21.91
C SER A 293 19.26 -16.92 -21.24
N THR A 294 18.42 -15.91 -21.10
CA THR A 294 18.67 -14.74 -20.24
C THR A 294 18.00 -14.85 -18.87
N ASP A 295 17.26 -15.94 -18.62
CA ASP A 295 16.64 -16.21 -17.33
C ASP A 295 17.71 -16.60 -16.30
N GLY A 296 17.60 -16.09 -15.07
CA GLY A 296 18.45 -16.42 -13.96
C GLY A 296 19.22 -15.24 -13.38
N ALA A 297 20.00 -15.54 -12.35
CA ALA A 297 20.93 -14.62 -11.71
C ALA A 297 22.34 -15.17 -11.80
N PHE A 298 23.23 -14.50 -12.53
CA PHE A 298 24.63 -14.89 -12.60
C PHE A 298 25.36 -14.55 -11.30
N VAL A 299 26.07 -15.50 -10.72
CA VAL A 299 26.85 -15.34 -9.49
C VAL A 299 28.22 -14.77 -9.84
N ALA A 300 28.43 -13.49 -9.64
CA ALA A 300 29.70 -12.83 -9.90
C ALA A 300 30.74 -13.13 -8.81
N SER A 301 30.29 -13.25 -7.55
CA SER A 301 31.15 -13.64 -6.41
C SER A 301 30.31 -14.21 -5.27
N VAL A 302 30.98 -15.01 -4.42
CA VAL A 302 30.42 -15.64 -3.22
C VAL A 302 31.19 -15.14 -2.00
N GLN A 303 30.48 -14.67 -0.98
CA GLN A 303 31.09 -14.23 0.27
C GLN A 303 31.61 -15.45 1.07
N PRO A 304 32.83 -15.41 1.60
CA PRO A 304 33.35 -16.47 2.46
C PRO A 304 32.44 -16.70 3.67
N SER A 305 32.26 -17.96 4.05
CA SER A 305 31.44 -18.39 5.20
C SER A 305 29.94 -18.11 5.08
N SER A 306 29.46 -17.61 3.94
CA SER A 306 28.03 -17.39 3.67
C SER A 306 27.26 -18.71 3.53
N PRO A 307 25.91 -18.68 3.58
CA PRO A 307 25.08 -19.82 3.22
C PRO A 307 25.39 -20.36 1.81
N ALA A 308 25.60 -19.49 0.83
CA ALA A 308 25.97 -19.86 -0.54
C ALA A 308 27.30 -20.67 -0.59
N ALA A 309 28.32 -20.16 0.12
CA ALA A 309 29.60 -20.86 0.20
C ALA A 309 29.48 -22.25 0.85
N LYS A 310 28.63 -22.39 1.88
CA LYS A 310 28.34 -23.66 2.55
C LYS A 310 27.54 -24.63 1.68
N SER A 311 26.78 -24.11 0.73
CA SER A 311 25.99 -24.91 -0.24
C SER A 311 26.71 -25.17 -1.55
N ASN A 312 28.05 -24.93 -1.61
CA ASN A 312 28.90 -25.11 -2.80
C ASN A 312 28.48 -24.25 -4.01
N ILE A 313 27.77 -23.14 -3.82
CA ILE A 313 27.56 -22.16 -4.88
C ILE A 313 28.86 -21.42 -5.14
N GLN A 314 29.24 -21.29 -6.41
CA GLN A 314 30.51 -20.72 -6.85
C GLN A 314 30.32 -19.52 -7.78
N ALA A 315 31.31 -18.66 -7.88
CA ALA A 315 31.34 -17.65 -8.94
C ALA A 315 31.34 -18.34 -10.32
N GLY A 316 30.49 -17.85 -11.21
CA GLY A 316 30.24 -18.45 -12.52
C GLY A 316 28.95 -19.26 -12.59
N ASP A 317 28.32 -19.60 -11.47
CA ASP A 317 27.01 -20.28 -11.47
C ASP A 317 25.89 -19.35 -11.94
N ILE A 318 24.84 -19.93 -12.51
CA ILE A 318 23.60 -19.24 -12.84
C ILE A 318 22.49 -19.86 -12.00
N ILE A 319 21.88 -19.04 -11.11
CA ILE A 319 20.75 -19.47 -10.28
C ILE A 319 19.48 -19.26 -11.09
N VAL A 320 18.85 -20.36 -11.54
CA VAL A 320 17.61 -20.34 -12.34
C VAL A 320 16.35 -20.65 -11.53
N GLU A 321 16.54 -21.20 -10.32
CA GLU A 321 15.45 -21.55 -9.41
C GLU A 321 15.95 -21.45 -7.97
N PHE A 322 15.08 -20.96 -7.07
CA PHE A 322 15.34 -20.92 -5.63
C PHE A 322 14.07 -21.31 -4.88
N ASN A 323 14.16 -22.32 -4.03
CA ASN A 323 13.03 -22.83 -3.22
C ASN A 323 11.76 -23.13 -4.07
N GLY A 324 11.91 -23.68 -5.28
CA GLY A 324 10.81 -23.98 -6.20
C GLY A 324 10.28 -22.77 -7.00
N ASN A 325 10.82 -21.57 -6.76
CA ASN A 325 10.47 -20.37 -7.51
C ASN A 325 11.46 -20.17 -8.66
N LYS A 326 10.94 -20.02 -9.88
CA LYS A 326 11.74 -19.70 -11.06
C LYS A 326 12.35 -18.31 -10.91
N ILE A 327 13.62 -18.17 -11.21
CA ILE A 327 14.35 -16.90 -11.27
C ILE A 327 14.43 -16.49 -12.75
N SER A 328 13.57 -15.58 -13.17
CA SER A 328 13.52 -15.08 -14.54
C SER A 328 14.43 -13.88 -14.76
N SER A 329 14.78 -13.18 -13.67
CA SER A 329 15.72 -12.05 -13.66
C SER A 329 16.55 -12.10 -12.38
N PHE A 330 17.76 -11.56 -12.44
CA PHE A 330 18.60 -11.43 -11.23
C PHE A 330 17.90 -10.67 -10.09
N LYS A 331 16.94 -9.78 -10.41
CA LYS A 331 16.15 -9.04 -9.44
C LYS A 331 15.14 -9.90 -8.65
N ASP A 332 14.81 -11.08 -9.14
CA ASP A 332 13.89 -11.99 -8.46
C ASP A 332 14.57 -12.69 -7.28
N LEU A 333 15.87 -13.01 -7.42
CA LEU A 333 16.59 -13.76 -6.40
C LEU A 333 16.59 -13.08 -5.01
N PRO A 334 16.85 -11.76 -4.85
CA PRO A 334 16.76 -11.09 -3.55
C PRO A 334 15.38 -11.17 -2.91
N LYS A 335 14.29 -11.14 -3.72
CA LYS A 335 12.91 -11.22 -3.23
C LYS A 335 12.62 -12.60 -2.66
N VAL A 336 12.91 -13.64 -3.45
CA VAL A 336 12.66 -15.04 -3.06
C VAL A 336 13.56 -15.48 -1.89
N VAL A 337 14.79 -14.98 -1.82
CA VAL A 337 15.70 -15.25 -0.69
C VAL A 337 15.24 -14.52 0.58
N ALA A 338 14.53 -13.39 0.45
CA ALA A 338 14.04 -12.59 1.58
C ALA A 338 12.76 -13.17 2.22
N GLU A 339 11.98 -13.95 1.48
CA GLU A 339 10.80 -14.69 1.97
C GLU A 339 11.20 -15.88 2.85
#